data_899e5e2787038e0384c659f5b66f61a4
#
_entry.id   899e5e2787038e0384c659f5b66f61a4
#
_cell.length_a   1.000
_cell.length_b   1.000
_cell.length_c   1.000
_cell.angle_alpha   90.00
_cell.angle_beta   90.00
_cell.angle_gamma   90.00
#
_symmetry.space_group_name_H-M   'P 1'
#
loop_
_entity.id
_entity.type
_entity.pdbx_description
1 polymer ?
#
loop_
_entity_poly.entity_id
_entity_poly.type
_entity_poly.pdbx_seq_one_letter_code
_entity_poly.pdbx_strand_id
1 'polypeptide(L)'
;YALARTERKTAPGYHGFSVHAVPEVTLEDDLRRRDLTINAMARDADGHLIDPYHGARDLEARWLRHVSPAFAEDPVRILRVARFSARYAPLGFRVAPETLDLMRAMVANGEVDHLVPERVWTETARALSESRPERFFETLRDCGALARIFPELDRLFGVPHPPVHHPEIDTGIHTLMALAQAARLGADTVIRFAVLVHDLGKGTTPPEEWPHHHGHEQRSADLVQSFCKRLRIPHLYRELAVATARYHTHCHRALELHPKTLLKTLLGLDALRKPQRFERFLLACEADARGRLGLENRDYPQADLLRRVHQATAAVQARPLVQQGLSGLALVEALRRERLAAITEARRAFETCQ
;
A
#
# COMPACT_ATOMS: atom_id res chain seq x y z
N TYR A 1 -24.86 -15.22 17.67
CA TYR A 1 -25.57 -14.37 18.62
C TYR A 1 -24.54 -13.66 19.49
N ALA A 2 -24.73 -12.34 19.72
CA ALA A 2 -23.94 -11.53 20.63
C ALA A 2 -24.90 -10.81 21.60
N LEU A 3 -24.51 -10.67 22.85
CA LEU A 3 -25.26 -9.88 23.82
C LEU A 3 -25.03 -8.39 23.51
N ALA A 4 -26.08 -7.59 23.74
CA ALA A 4 -25.93 -6.14 23.80
C ALA A 4 -24.92 -5.77 24.89
N ARG A 5 -24.02 -4.83 24.64
CA ARG A 5 -22.97 -4.46 25.59
C ARG A 5 -22.63 -2.99 25.54
N THR A 6 -22.24 -2.45 26.67
CA THR A 6 -21.58 -1.15 26.75
C THR A 6 -20.10 -1.33 27.00
N GLU A 7 -19.30 -0.41 26.46
CA GLU A 7 -17.86 -0.36 26.69
C GLU A 7 -17.54 1.02 27.31
N ARG A 8 -16.74 1.03 28.36
CA ARG A 8 -16.32 2.25 29.04
C ARG A 8 -14.80 2.32 29.07
N LYS A 9 -14.24 3.42 28.54
CA LYS A 9 -12.80 3.69 28.60
C LYS A 9 -12.40 3.94 30.06
N THR A 10 -11.49 3.13 30.58
CA THR A 10 -10.97 3.21 31.96
C THR A 10 -9.51 3.64 32.02
N ALA A 11 -8.77 3.51 30.88
CA ALA A 11 -7.37 3.92 30.75
C ALA A 11 -7.02 4.15 29.27
N PRO A 12 -5.91 4.83 28.96
CA PRO A 12 -5.39 4.92 27.58
C PRO A 12 -4.99 3.53 27.05
N GLY A 13 -5.21 3.30 25.74
CA GLY A 13 -4.76 2.09 25.03
C GLY A 13 -5.78 0.94 25.01
N TYR A 14 -5.38 -0.17 24.39
CA TYR A 14 -6.25 -1.31 24.06
C TYR A 14 -6.86 -2.03 25.26
N HIS A 15 -6.15 -2.13 26.38
CA HIS A 15 -6.63 -2.79 27.62
C HIS A 15 -7.44 -1.87 28.53
N GLY A 16 -7.66 -0.64 28.13
CA GLY A 16 -8.34 0.39 28.91
C GLY A 16 -9.87 0.39 28.77
N PHE A 17 -10.50 -0.73 28.42
CA PHE A 17 -11.95 -0.83 28.31
C PHE A 17 -12.51 -1.84 29.29
N SER A 18 -13.53 -1.44 30.06
CA SER A 18 -14.40 -2.37 30.76
C SER A 18 -15.64 -2.64 29.92
N VAL A 19 -15.92 -3.92 29.68
CA VAL A 19 -17.09 -4.35 28.90
C VAL A 19 -18.18 -4.82 29.91
N HIS A 20 -19.35 -4.20 29.79
CA HIS A 20 -20.52 -4.58 30.54
C HIS A 20 -21.56 -5.16 29.59
N ALA A 21 -21.75 -6.47 29.67
CA ALA A 21 -22.78 -7.20 28.92
C ALA A 21 -23.77 -7.80 29.94
N VAL A 22 -24.74 -6.99 30.35
CA VAL A 22 -25.77 -7.34 31.28
C VAL A 22 -27.15 -7.16 30.62
N PRO A 23 -28.20 -7.86 31.10
CA PRO A 23 -29.53 -7.80 30.48
C PRO A 23 -30.15 -6.40 30.38
N GLU A 24 -29.71 -5.49 31.24
CA GLU A 24 -30.18 -4.10 31.30
C GLU A 24 -29.64 -3.22 30.19
N VAL A 25 -28.60 -3.65 29.44
CA VAL A 25 -28.08 -2.91 28.31
C VAL A 25 -29.06 -2.96 27.13
N THR A 26 -29.59 -1.82 26.78
CA THR A 26 -30.56 -1.72 25.70
C THR A 26 -29.90 -1.87 24.33
N LEU A 27 -30.68 -2.21 23.30
CA LEU A 27 -30.21 -2.20 21.91
C LEU A 27 -29.72 -0.80 21.51
N GLU A 28 -30.37 0.25 21.95
CA GLU A 28 -30.00 1.62 21.65
C GLU A 28 -28.62 1.96 22.23
N ASP A 29 -28.31 1.54 23.45
CA ASP A 29 -26.97 1.70 24.05
C ASP A 29 -25.90 0.95 23.27
N ASP A 30 -26.18 -0.26 22.78
CA ASP A 30 -25.24 -1.00 21.92
C ASP A 30 -25.02 -0.29 20.58
N LEU A 31 -26.07 0.26 19.98
CA LEU A 31 -25.97 1.01 18.74
C LEU A 31 -25.23 2.34 18.93
N ARG A 32 -25.42 3.01 20.08
CA ARG A 32 -24.79 4.30 20.40
C ARG A 32 -23.26 4.25 20.40
N ARG A 33 -22.66 3.15 20.85
CA ARG A 33 -21.21 2.98 20.93
C ARG A 33 -20.55 2.61 19.60
N ARG A 34 -21.30 2.39 18.52
CA ARG A 34 -20.78 2.03 17.21
C ARG A 34 -20.06 3.22 16.54
N ASP A 35 -19.30 2.90 15.49
CA ASP A 35 -18.46 3.88 14.78
C ASP A 35 -19.30 4.85 13.91
N LEU A 36 -20.15 4.32 13.05
CA LEU A 36 -20.90 5.09 12.06
C LEU A 36 -22.41 4.84 12.17
N THR A 37 -23.20 5.87 11.90
CA THR A 37 -24.68 5.80 11.89
C THR A 37 -25.20 4.71 10.97
N ILE A 38 -24.61 4.56 9.78
CA ILE A 38 -24.96 3.51 8.80
C ILE A 38 -24.68 2.08 9.32
N ASN A 39 -23.85 1.93 10.37
CA ASN A 39 -23.58 0.68 11.06
C ASN A 39 -24.34 0.56 12.39
N ALA A 40 -25.14 1.58 12.75
CA ALA A 40 -25.86 1.67 14.02
C ALA A 40 -27.38 1.50 13.82
N MET A 41 -27.76 0.65 12.91
CA MET A 41 -29.14 0.25 12.63
C MET A 41 -29.30 -1.24 12.92
N ALA A 42 -30.50 -1.65 13.28
CA ALA A 42 -30.88 -3.04 13.49
C ALA A 42 -32.25 -3.34 12.86
N ARG A 43 -32.60 -4.62 12.76
CA ARG A 43 -33.97 -5.06 12.45
C ARG A 43 -34.46 -5.95 13.59
N ASP A 44 -35.71 -5.77 13.96
CA ASP A 44 -36.38 -6.67 14.90
C ASP A 44 -36.80 -8.00 14.25
N ALA A 45 -37.44 -8.87 15.02
CA ALA A 45 -37.89 -10.19 14.54
C ALA A 45 -38.97 -10.07 13.44
N ASP A 46 -39.75 -8.99 13.43
CA ASP A 46 -40.82 -8.74 12.47
C ASP A 46 -40.29 -8.00 11.23
N GLY A 47 -38.98 -7.66 11.20
CA GLY A 47 -38.31 -6.99 10.07
C GLY A 47 -38.39 -5.46 10.11
N HIS A 48 -38.94 -4.86 11.17
CA HIS A 48 -38.97 -3.40 11.32
C HIS A 48 -37.58 -2.84 11.57
N LEU A 49 -37.28 -1.72 10.90
CA LEU A 49 -36.02 -1.01 11.07
C LEU A 49 -35.99 -0.26 12.41
N ILE A 50 -34.97 -0.53 13.21
CA ILE A 50 -34.63 0.21 14.43
C ILE A 50 -33.44 1.10 14.09
N ASP A 51 -33.66 2.41 14.00
CA ASP A 51 -32.65 3.39 13.54
C ASP A 51 -32.68 4.65 14.43
N PRO A 52 -32.23 4.55 15.69
CA PRO A 52 -32.27 5.67 16.63
C PRO A 52 -31.30 6.80 16.28
N TYR A 53 -30.30 6.54 15.40
CA TYR A 53 -29.25 7.51 15.04
C TYR A 53 -29.30 7.95 13.60
N HIS A 54 -30.43 7.76 12.91
CA HIS A 54 -30.69 8.23 11.54
C HIS A 54 -29.72 7.67 10.48
N GLY A 55 -29.28 6.43 10.65
CA GLY A 55 -28.36 5.75 9.74
C GLY A 55 -28.95 5.58 8.34
N ALA A 56 -30.24 5.34 8.21
CA ALA A 56 -30.94 5.26 6.91
C ALA A 56 -30.86 6.57 6.13
N ARG A 57 -31.02 7.71 6.81
CA ARG A 57 -30.88 9.04 6.20
C ARG A 57 -29.44 9.29 5.72
N ASP A 58 -28.44 8.93 6.53
CA ASP A 58 -27.02 9.08 6.16
C ASP A 58 -26.63 8.10 5.04
N LEU A 59 -27.23 6.91 5.00
CA LEU A 59 -27.06 5.95 3.92
C LEU A 59 -27.57 6.53 2.58
N GLU A 60 -28.75 7.12 2.56
CA GLU A 60 -29.35 7.77 1.40
C GLU A 60 -28.53 9.00 0.96
N ALA A 61 -28.12 9.83 1.92
CA ALA A 61 -27.29 11.02 1.70
C ALA A 61 -25.81 10.69 1.43
N ARG A 62 -25.39 9.43 1.57
CA ARG A 62 -24.01 8.93 1.37
C ARG A 62 -23.01 9.59 2.31
N TRP A 63 -23.38 9.73 3.59
CA TRP A 63 -22.50 10.24 4.65
C TRP A 63 -21.93 9.13 5.53
N LEU A 64 -20.64 9.23 5.78
CA LEU A 64 -19.94 8.48 6.85
C LEU A 64 -19.92 9.38 8.08
N ARG A 65 -20.95 9.27 8.91
CA ARG A 65 -21.15 10.09 10.11
C ARG A 65 -20.96 9.25 11.36
N HIS A 66 -20.24 9.77 12.34
CA HIS A 66 -20.10 9.14 13.65
C HIS A 66 -21.44 9.14 14.42
N VAL A 67 -21.65 8.11 15.24
CA VAL A 67 -22.95 7.96 15.95
C VAL A 67 -23.08 8.93 17.10
N SER A 68 -22.03 9.11 17.90
CA SER A 68 -22.07 9.87 19.15
C SER A 68 -20.66 10.31 19.57
N PRO A 69 -20.51 11.19 20.59
CA PRO A 69 -19.21 11.53 21.17
C PRO A 69 -18.39 10.33 21.68
N ALA A 70 -19.04 9.18 21.97
CA ALA A 70 -18.35 7.94 22.29
C ALA A 70 -17.41 7.46 21.17
N PHE A 71 -17.53 7.99 19.96
CA PHE A 71 -16.57 7.78 18.87
C PHE A 71 -15.13 8.06 19.31
N ALA A 72 -14.90 9.09 20.11
CA ALA A 72 -13.58 9.49 20.57
C ALA A 72 -12.93 8.53 21.57
N GLU A 73 -13.67 7.55 22.10
CA GLU A 73 -13.14 6.59 23.06
C GLU A 73 -12.12 5.62 22.46
N ASP A 74 -12.25 5.29 21.15
CA ASP A 74 -11.32 4.37 20.46
C ASP A 74 -10.73 5.02 19.20
N PRO A 75 -9.44 5.42 19.21
CA PRO A 75 -8.79 6.04 18.06
C PRO A 75 -8.72 5.16 16.81
N VAL A 76 -8.89 3.84 16.92
CA VAL A 76 -8.99 2.95 15.75
C VAL A 76 -10.21 3.30 14.88
N ARG A 77 -11.23 3.95 15.43
CA ARG A 77 -12.39 4.38 14.65
C ARG A 77 -12.01 5.36 13.54
N ILE A 78 -10.95 6.15 13.72
CA ILE A 78 -10.37 6.98 12.64
C ILE A 78 -9.94 6.11 11.46
N LEU A 79 -9.19 5.04 11.73
CA LEU A 79 -8.76 4.09 10.69
C LEU A 79 -9.96 3.37 10.04
N ARG A 80 -10.98 3.05 10.84
CA ARG A 80 -12.20 2.41 10.33
C ARG A 80 -12.99 3.33 9.40
N VAL A 81 -13.17 4.61 9.75
CA VAL A 81 -13.81 5.61 8.88
C VAL A 81 -13.02 5.77 7.60
N ALA A 82 -11.70 5.90 7.66
CA ALA A 82 -10.83 5.97 6.49
C ALA A 82 -10.97 4.72 5.60
N ARG A 83 -11.08 3.53 6.18
CA ARG A 83 -11.32 2.29 5.42
C ARG A 83 -12.72 2.27 4.79
N PHE A 84 -13.74 2.71 5.48
CA PHE A 84 -15.08 2.81 4.89
C PHE A 84 -15.12 3.86 3.78
N SER A 85 -14.35 4.95 3.89
CA SER A 85 -14.15 5.90 2.79
C SER A 85 -13.58 5.20 1.54
N ALA A 86 -12.54 4.35 1.70
CA ALA A 86 -11.97 3.56 0.61
C ALA A 86 -12.99 2.57 0.01
N ARG A 87 -13.79 1.93 0.86
CA ARG A 87 -14.78 0.92 0.46
C ARG A 87 -15.95 1.52 -0.31
N TYR A 88 -16.51 2.62 0.20
CA TYR A 88 -17.75 3.21 -0.30
C TYR A 88 -17.53 4.40 -1.25
N ALA A 89 -16.28 4.78 -1.53
CA ALA A 89 -15.97 5.82 -2.51
C ALA A 89 -16.64 5.61 -3.89
N PRO A 90 -16.68 4.38 -4.46
CA PRO A 90 -17.36 4.15 -5.73
C PRO A 90 -18.86 4.43 -5.70
N LEU A 91 -19.46 4.39 -4.51
CA LEU A 91 -20.88 4.71 -4.27
C LEU A 91 -21.10 6.19 -3.96
N GLY A 92 -20.04 6.99 -3.94
CA GLY A 92 -20.09 8.43 -3.69
C GLY A 92 -20.19 8.83 -2.22
N PHE A 93 -19.89 7.93 -1.28
CA PHE A 93 -19.86 8.26 0.15
C PHE A 93 -18.71 9.21 0.48
N ARG A 94 -18.96 10.10 1.42
CA ARG A 94 -18.01 11.10 1.93
C ARG A 94 -18.06 11.13 3.46
N VAL A 95 -16.95 11.47 4.09
CA VAL A 95 -16.92 11.69 5.54
C VAL A 95 -17.68 12.97 5.86
N ALA A 96 -18.61 12.91 6.82
CA ALA A 96 -19.37 14.07 7.25
C ALA A 96 -18.43 15.12 7.88
N PRO A 97 -18.65 16.43 7.61
CA PRO A 97 -17.76 17.49 8.10
C PRO A 97 -17.52 17.43 9.60
N GLU A 98 -18.55 17.26 10.41
CA GLU A 98 -18.47 17.15 11.87
C GLU A 98 -17.73 15.89 12.33
N THR A 99 -17.75 14.80 11.53
CA THR A 99 -16.96 13.60 11.82
C THR A 99 -15.48 13.87 11.54
N LEU A 100 -15.20 14.56 10.44
CA LEU A 100 -13.82 14.94 10.11
C LEU A 100 -13.24 15.88 11.18
N ASP A 101 -14.05 16.84 11.67
CA ASP A 101 -13.64 17.76 12.73
C ASP A 101 -13.39 17.04 14.06
N LEU A 102 -14.24 16.06 14.41
CA LEU A 102 -14.01 15.21 15.57
C LEU A 102 -12.72 14.40 15.42
N MET A 103 -12.47 13.81 14.25
CA MET A 103 -11.22 13.09 13.97
C MET A 103 -9.99 14.00 14.10
N ARG A 104 -10.05 15.23 13.60
CA ARG A 104 -8.99 16.24 13.76
C ARG A 104 -8.72 16.56 15.23
N ALA A 105 -9.76 16.75 16.02
CA ALA A 105 -9.65 17.00 17.46
C ALA A 105 -8.97 15.82 18.17
N MET A 106 -9.36 14.58 17.86
CA MET A 106 -8.73 13.37 18.41
C MET A 106 -7.23 13.29 18.07
N VAL A 107 -6.86 13.62 16.82
CA VAL A 107 -5.46 13.65 16.38
C VAL A 107 -4.68 14.74 17.12
N ALA A 108 -5.24 15.93 17.23
CA ALA A 108 -4.63 17.06 17.94
C ALA A 108 -4.39 16.74 19.43
N ASN A 109 -5.30 15.99 20.06
CA ASN A 109 -5.19 15.54 21.43
C ASN A 109 -4.21 14.35 21.63
N GLY A 110 -3.59 13.84 20.55
CA GLY A 110 -2.62 12.73 20.62
C GLY A 110 -3.24 11.35 20.80
N GLU A 111 -4.55 11.18 20.63
CA GLU A 111 -5.22 9.89 20.80
C GLU A 111 -4.66 8.80 19.86
N VAL A 112 -4.26 9.17 18.65
CA VAL A 112 -3.71 8.23 17.64
C VAL A 112 -2.30 7.71 17.99
N ASP A 113 -1.57 8.38 18.89
CA ASP A 113 -0.23 7.99 19.31
C ASP A 113 -0.24 6.72 20.17
N HIS A 114 -1.40 6.38 20.72
CA HIS A 114 -1.62 5.18 21.54
C HIS A 114 -2.11 3.97 20.73
N LEU A 115 -2.20 4.09 19.39
CA LEU A 115 -2.58 2.99 18.54
C LEU A 115 -1.53 1.88 18.52
N VAL A 116 -1.94 0.64 18.80
CA VAL A 116 -1.04 -0.49 18.70
C VAL A 116 -0.80 -0.88 17.22
N PRO A 117 0.45 -1.22 16.87
CA PRO A 117 0.84 -1.50 15.48
C PRO A 117 -0.03 -2.54 14.78
N GLU A 118 -0.47 -3.57 15.48
CA GLU A 118 -1.28 -4.66 14.92
C GLU A 118 -2.68 -4.19 14.51
N ARG A 119 -3.28 -3.27 15.27
CA ARG A 119 -4.59 -2.68 14.90
C ARG A 119 -4.44 -1.74 13.69
N VAL A 120 -3.35 -0.95 13.67
CA VAL A 120 -3.02 -0.10 12.52
C VAL A 120 -2.85 -0.96 11.27
N TRP A 121 -2.04 -2.01 11.35
CA TRP A 121 -1.81 -2.89 10.21
C TRP A 121 -3.08 -3.61 9.76
N THR A 122 -3.90 -4.10 10.69
CA THR A 122 -5.15 -4.79 10.37
C THR A 122 -6.09 -3.91 9.53
N GLU A 123 -6.32 -2.66 9.94
CA GLU A 123 -7.20 -1.76 9.19
C GLU A 123 -6.53 -1.30 7.88
N THR A 124 -5.21 -1.10 7.85
CA THR A 124 -4.45 -0.78 6.63
C THR A 124 -4.52 -1.93 5.61
N ALA A 125 -4.30 -3.17 6.03
CA ALA A 125 -4.36 -4.34 5.14
C ALA A 125 -5.77 -4.52 4.54
N ARG A 126 -6.80 -4.29 5.34
CA ARG A 126 -8.19 -4.28 4.86
C ARG A 126 -8.45 -3.13 3.89
N ALA A 127 -7.94 -1.93 4.18
CA ALA A 127 -8.08 -0.78 3.28
C ALA A 127 -7.37 -1.02 1.94
N LEU A 128 -6.19 -1.66 1.96
CA LEU A 128 -5.48 -2.06 0.74
C LEU A 128 -6.27 -3.08 -0.10
N SER A 129 -7.22 -3.83 0.47
CA SER A 129 -8.08 -4.75 -0.28
C SER A 129 -9.31 -4.08 -0.90
N GLU A 130 -9.64 -2.85 -0.50
CA GLU A 130 -10.82 -2.14 -0.99
C GLU A 130 -10.62 -1.65 -2.44
N SER A 131 -11.71 -1.22 -3.06
CA SER A 131 -11.72 -0.80 -4.48
C SER A 131 -11.00 0.53 -4.73
N ARG A 132 -10.96 1.42 -3.74
CA ARG A 132 -10.32 2.74 -3.81
C ARG A 132 -9.38 2.94 -2.61
N PRO A 133 -8.29 2.15 -2.52
CA PRO A 133 -7.42 2.13 -1.34
C PRO A 133 -6.73 3.49 -1.06
N GLU A 134 -6.54 4.31 -2.09
CA GLU A 134 -5.98 5.67 -1.95
C GLU A 134 -6.83 6.55 -1.04
N ARG A 135 -8.17 6.38 -1.03
CA ARG A 135 -9.09 7.15 -0.21
C ARG A 135 -8.86 6.97 1.29
N PHE A 136 -8.30 5.82 1.70
CA PHE A 136 -7.89 5.60 3.08
C PHE A 136 -6.82 6.60 3.51
N PHE A 137 -5.77 6.75 2.71
CA PHE A 137 -4.65 7.65 3.01
C PHE A 137 -5.05 9.11 2.87
N GLU A 138 -5.87 9.46 1.87
CA GLU A 138 -6.43 10.80 1.74
C GLU A 138 -7.24 11.19 2.97
N THR A 139 -8.15 10.33 3.44
CA THR A 139 -8.95 10.58 4.65
C THR A 139 -8.08 10.75 5.90
N LEU A 140 -7.03 9.94 6.05
CA LEU A 140 -6.08 10.10 7.16
C LEU A 140 -5.30 11.41 7.06
N ARG A 141 -4.98 11.85 5.85
CA ARG A 141 -4.32 13.14 5.63
C ARG A 141 -5.24 14.30 5.96
N ASP A 142 -6.49 14.25 5.52
CA ASP A 142 -7.50 15.29 5.76
C ASP A 142 -7.75 15.55 7.25
N CYS A 143 -7.61 14.53 8.09
CA CYS A 143 -7.72 14.68 9.55
C CYS A 143 -6.38 14.83 10.29
N GLY A 144 -5.24 14.82 9.57
CA GLY A 144 -3.90 14.92 10.15
C GLY A 144 -3.34 13.62 10.73
N ALA A 145 -4.09 12.53 10.69
CA ALA A 145 -3.66 11.23 11.23
C ALA A 145 -2.52 10.61 10.39
N LEU A 146 -2.42 10.94 9.09
CA LEU A 146 -1.36 10.42 8.23
C LEU A 146 0.02 10.77 8.78
N ALA A 147 0.24 12.04 9.14
CA ALA A 147 1.50 12.53 9.68
C ALA A 147 1.89 11.85 11.01
N ARG A 148 0.93 11.42 11.81
CA ARG A 148 1.17 10.77 13.11
C ARG A 148 1.43 9.26 12.96
N ILE A 149 0.66 8.58 12.11
CA ILE A 149 0.68 7.12 11.97
C ILE A 149 1.72 6.67 10.93
N PHE A 150 1.78 7.39 9.80
CA PHE A 150 2.61 7.09 8.63
C PHE A 150 3.46 8.30 8.21
N PRO A 151 4.31 8.85 9.10
CA PRO A 151 5.07 10.07 8.80
C PRO A 151 5.96 9.92 7.56
N GLU A 152 6.39 8.70 7.22
CA GLU A 152 7.19 8.44 6.03
C GLU A 152 6.39 8.66 4.74
N LEU A 153 5.08 8.34 4.75
CA LEU A 153 4.18 8.62 3.62
C LEU A 153 3.79 10.10 3.56
N ASP A 154 3.50 10.70 4.71
CA ASP A 154 3.11 12.10 4.78
C ASP A 154 4.19 13.03 4.23
N ARG A 155 5.46 12.72 4.48
CA ARG A 155 6.61 13.49 3.97
C ARG A 155 6.75 13.48 2.45
N LEU A 156 6.06 12.64 1.72
CA LEU A 156 6.09 12.62 0.25
C LEU A 156 5.29 13.78 -0.35
N PHE A 157 4.31 14.30 0.37
CA PHE A 157 3.51 15.43 -0.10
C PHE A 157 4.31 16.73 -0.03
N GLY A 158 4.24 17.50 -1.11
CA GLY A 158 5.04 18.70 -1.29
C GLY A 158 6.45 18.46 -1.84
N VAL A 159 6.86 17.19 -2.04
CA VAL A 159 8.16 16.83 -2.64
C VAL A 159 8.01 16.75 -4.16
N PRO A 160 8.68 17.62 -4.94
CA PRO A 160 8.47 17.69 -6.38
C PRO A 160 9.22 16.60 -7.16
N HIS A 161 8.58 16.07 -8.19
CA HIS A 161 9.19 15.28 -9.27
C HIS A 161 9.53 16.15 -10.48
N PRO A 162 10.46 15.72 -11.38
CA PRO A 162 10.66 16.36 -12.66
C PRO A 162 9.37 16.30 -13.50
N PRO A 163 8.79 17.46 -13.94
CA PRO A 163 7.50 17.51 -14.66
C PRO A 163 7.47 16.71 -15.96
N VAL A 164 8.62 16.54 -16.61
CA VAL A 164 8.77 15.75 -17.87
C VAL A 164 8.37 14.29 -17.68
N HIS A 165 8.55 13.75 -16.47
CA HIS A 165 8.25 12.35 -16.15
C HIS A 165 6.99 12.17 -15.30
N HIS A 166 6.60 13.22 -14.56
CA HIS A 166 5.51 13.21 -13.61
C HIS A 166 4.67 14.49 -13.75
N PRO A 167 3.63 14.46 -14.61
CA PRO A 167 2.76 15.64 -14.81
C PRO A 167 2.06 16.11 -13.53
N GLU A 168 1.81 15.19 -12.59
CA GLU A 168 1.27 15.46 -11.25
C GLU A 168 2.23 16.20 -10.32
N ILE A 169 3.53 16.22 -10.64
CA ILE A 169 4.65 16.88 -9.96
C ILE A 169 4.86 16.39 -8.51
N ASP A 170 3.83 16.28 -7.69
CA ASP A 170 3.92 15.94 -6.27
C ASP A 170 4.09 14.43 -6.05
N THR A 171 5.11 14.02 -5.29
CA THR A 171 5.44 12.62 -5.01
C THR A 171 4.35 11.91 -4.20
N GLY A 172 3.71 12.59 -3.25
CA GLY A 172 2.63 12.03 -2.43
C GLY A 172 1.39 11.78 -3.28
N ILE A 173 1.02 12.74 -4.14
CA ILE A 173 -0.09 12.58 -5.10
C ILE A 173 0.20 11.41 -6.05
N HIS A 174 1.42 11.37 -6.64
CA HIS A 174 1.85 10.24 -7.48
C HIS A 174 1.69 8.89 -6.76
N THR A 175 2.16 8.79 -5.52
CA THR A 175 2.08 7.56 -4.72
C THR A 175 0.64 7.05 -4.59
N LEU A 176 -0.32 7.96 -4.34
CA LEU A 176 -1.73 7.59 -4.25
C LEU A 176 -2.34 7.24 -5.61
N MET A 177 -1.94 7.91 -6.69
CA MET A 177 -2.34 7.57 -8.06
C MET A 177 -1.81 6.19 -8.48
N ALA A 178 -0.56 5.87 -8.16
CA ALA A 178 0.03 4.55 -8.39
C ALA A 178 -0.69 3.46 -7.60
N LEU A 179 -1.08 3.73 -6.34
CA LEU A 179 -1.89 2.81 -5.54
C LEU A 179 -3.27 2.57 -6.14
N ALA A 180 -3.95 3.63 -6.60
CA ALA A 180 -5.23 3.52 -7.29
C ALA A 180 -5.09 2.71 -8.60
N GLN A 181 -4.01 2.91 -9.34
CA GLN A 181 -3.73 2.16 -10.56
C GLN A 181 -3.45 0.68 -10.26
N ALA A 182 -2.71 0.36 -9.19
CA ALA A 182 -2.52 -1.03 -8.75
C ALA A 182 -3.87 -1.71 -8.45
N ALA A 183 -4.81 -0.99 -7.85
CA ALA A 183 -6.16 -1.50 -7.61
C ALA A 183 -6.92 -1.75 -8.92
N ARG A 184 -6.84 -0.84 -9.91
CA ARG A 184 -7.43 -0.99 -11.25
C ARG A 184 -6.87 -2.19 -12.02
N LEU A 185 -5.58 -2.46 -11.88
CA LEU A 185 -4.90 -3.61 -12.49
C LEU A 185 -5.20 -4.94 -11.78
N GLY A 186 -6.04 -4.94 -10.75
CA GLY A 186 -6.39 -6.16 -10.00
C GLY A 186 -5.26 -6.70 -9.13
N ALA A 187 -4.24 -5.89 -8.82
CA ALA A 187 -3.12 -6.28 -7.97
C ALA A 187 -3.60 -6.72 -6.58
N ASP A 188 -2.97 -7.74 -6.02
CA ASP A 188 -3.22 -8.17 -4.65
C ASP A 188 -2.69 -7.15 -3.61
N THR A 189 -3.06 -7.32 -2.35
CA THR A 189 -2.69 -6.38 -1.28
C THR A 189 -1.17 -6.29 -1.06
N VAL A 190 -0.41 -7.36 -1.36
CA VAL A 190 1.06 -7.38 -1.23
C VAL A 190 1.68 -6.45 -2.26
N ILE A 191 1.17 -6.48 -3.51
CA ILE A 191 1.60 -5.59 -4.60
C ILE A 191 1.21 -4.15 -4.29
N ARG A 192 -0.05 -3.91 -3.87
CA ARG A 192 -0.55 -2.57 -3.53
C ARG A 192 0.27 -1.94 -2.39
N PHE A 193 0.64 -2.73 -1.39
CA PHE A 193 1.55 -2.26 -0.34
C PHE A 193 2.93 -1.90 -0.88
N ALA A 194 3.51 -2.74 -1.75
CA ALA A 194 4.81 -2.47 -2.35
C ALA A 194 4.80 -1.17 -3.18
N VAL A 195 3.73 -0.93 -3.95
CA VAL A 195 3.52 0.32 -4.69
C VAL A 195 3.39 1.52 -3.74
N LEU A 196 2.64 1.39 -2.64
CA LEU A 196 2.46 2.48 -1.67
C LEU A 196 3.78 2.98 -1.07
N VAL A 197 4.75 2.09 -0.86
CA VAL A 197 5.98 2.43 -0.09
C VAL A 197 7.26 2.46 -0.92
N HIS A 198 7.18 2.32 -2.26
CA HIS A 198 8.38 2.18 -3.10
C HIS A 198 9.28 3.41 -3.09
N ASP A 199 8.70 4.58 -2.94
CA ASP A 199 9.37 5.89 -3.09
C ASP A 199 9.59 6.66 -1.78
N LEU A 200 9.46 6.02 -0.61
CA LEU A 200 9.60 6.67 0.71
C LEU A 200 10.92 7.47 0.84
N GLY A 201 11.98 7.04 0.17
CA GLY A 201 13.29 7.69 0.18
C GLY A 201 13.30 9.08 -0.47
N LYS A 202 12.34 9.40 -1.35
CA LYS A 202 12.21 10.72 -1.94
C LYS A 202 11.85 11.79 -0.90
N GLY A 203 11.02 11.42 0.09
CA GLY A 203 10.67 12.29 1.22
C GLY A 203 11.83 12.65 2.16
N THR A 204 13.02 12.07 1.95
CA THR A 204 14.25 12.39 2.71
C THR A 204 15.29 13.15 1.88
N THR A 205 14.97 13.51 0.65
CA THR A 205 15.86 14.29 -0.21
C THR A 205 15.86 15.74 0.27
N PRO A 206 17.06 16.35 0.52
CA PRO A 206 17.16 17.76 0.86
C PRO A 206 16.52 18.64 -0.23
N PRO A 207 15.83 19.75 0.14
CA PRO A 207 15.18 20.64 -0.83
C PRO A 207 16.12 21.20 -1.90
N GLU A 208 17.41 21.35 -1.59
CA GLU A 208 18.44 21.85 -2.51
C GLU A 208 18.73 20.90 -3.66
N GLU A 209 18.40 19.61 -3.52
CA GLU A 209 18.59 18.60 -4.54
C GLU A 209 17.34 18.40 -5.42
N TRP A 210 16.22 19.03 -5.06
CA TRP A 210 14.97 18.90 -5.81
C TRP A 210 15.09 19.47 -7.24
N PRO A 211 14.42 18.86 -8.21
CA PRO A 211 13.54 17.69 -8.15
C PRO A 211 14.28 16.35 -8.35
N HIS A 212 15.59 16.31 -8.15
CA HIS A 212 16.40 15.10 -8.33
C HIS A 212 16.55 14.35 -7.01
N HIS A 213 16.29 13.04 -7.02
CA HIS A 213 16.26 12.21 -5.83
C HIS A 213 17.33 11.12 -5.90
N HIS A 214 18.60 11.53 -6.07
CA HIS A 214 19.71 10.57 -6.22
C HIS A 214 19.79 9.60 -5.04
N GLY A 215 19.86 8.28 -5.35
CA GLY A 215 19.97 7.21 -4.35
C GLY A 215 18.70 7.01 -3.49
N HIS A 216 17.56 7.53 -3.93
CA HIS A 216 16.29 7.31 -3.21
C HIS A 216 15.93 5.83 -3.12
N GLU A 217 16.33 4.99 -4.05
CA GLU A 217 16.03 3.56 -4.07
C GLU A 217 16.60 2.84 -2.84
N GLN A 218 17.85 3.13 -2.48
CA GLN A 218 18.44 2.55 -1.28
C GLN A 218 17.80 3.11 -0.02
N ARG A 219 17.60 4.44 0.05
CA ARG A 219 16.91 5.09 1.19
C ARG A 219 15.49 4.55 1.35
N SER A 220 14.74 4.37 0.24
CA SER A 220 13.41 3.76 0.27
C SER A 220 13.46 2.34 0.83
N ALA A 221 14.39 1.50 0.37
CA ALA A 221 14.52 0.13 0.85
C ALA A 221 14.79 0.06 2.38
N ASP A 222 15.62 0.95 2.90
CA ASP A 222 15.94 1.03 4.32
C ASP A 222 14.75 1.56 5.15
N LEU A 223 14.07 2.58 4.64
CA LEU A 223 12.84 3.11 5.26
C LEU A 223 11.71 2.08 5.27
N VAL A 224 11.51 1.32 4.19
CA VAL A 224 10.52 0.23 4.12
C VAL A 224 10.81 -0.83 5.19
N GLN A 225 12.08 -1.20 5.43
CA GLN A 225 12.42 -2.14 6.48
C GLN A 225 12.03 -1.61 7.87
N SER A 226 12.37 -0.36 8.17
CA SER A 226 12.05 0.31 9.43
C SER A 226 10.55 0.47 9.63
N PHE A 227 9.84 0.89 8.58
CA PHE A 227 8.38 1.02 8.54
C PHE A 227 7.69 -0.33 8.84
N CYS A 228 8.12 -1.39 8.16
CA CYS A 228 7.55 -2.72 8.38
C CYS A 228 7.83 -3.25 9.78
N LYS A 229 9.00 -2.98 10.35
CA LYS A 229 9.35 -3.36 11.72
C LYS A 229 8.47 -2.61 12.73
N ARG A 230 8.32 -1.28 12.57
CA ARG A 230 7.53 -0.42 13.46
C ARG A 230 6.06 -0.83 13.49
N LEU A 231 5.47 -1.13 12.33
CA LEU A 231 4.06 -1.49 12.17
C LEU A 231 3.80 -3.00 12.21
N ARG A 232 4.82 -3.82 12.50
CA ARG A 232 4.73 -5.29 12.57
C ARG A 232 4.12 -5.93 11.32
N ILE A 233 4.50 -5.40 10.15
CA ILE A 233 3.98 -5.85 8.86
C ILE A 233 4.57 -7.23 8.52
N PRO A 234 3.76 -8.19 8.03
CA PRO A 234 4.21 -9.54 7.72
C PRO A 234 5.33 -9.58 6.68
N HIS A 235 6.22 -10.57 6.82
CA HIS A 235 7.42 -10.73 5.99
C HIS A 235 7.14 -10.74 4.48
N LEU A 236 6.03 -11.36 4.05
CA LEU A 236 5.62 -11.43 2.64
C LEU A 236 5.49 -10.02 2.01
N TYR A 237 4.85 -9.09 2.71
CA TYR A 237 4.70 -7.71 2.27
C TYR A 237 6.05 -6.99 2.21
N ARG A 238 6.86 -7.13 3.27
CA ARG A 238 8.17 -6.51 3.37
C ARG A 238 9.13 -6.96 2.27
N GLU A 239 9.18 -8.27 1.94
CA GLU A 239 10.08 -8.78 0.90
C GLU A 239 9.82 -8.13 -0.46
N LEU A 240 8.55 -8.08 -0.89
CA LEU A 240 8.20 -7.45 -2.17
C LEU A 240 8.45 -5.95 -2.13
N ALA A 241 8.04 -5.27 -1.05
CA ALA A 241 8.18 -3.83 -0.92
C ALA A 241 9.64 -3.38 -0.96
N VAL A 242 10.55 -4.06 -0.25
CA VAL A 242 12.00 -3.80 -0.30
C VAL A 242 12.56 -4.03 -1.69
N ALA A 243 12.14 -5.11 -2.38
CA ALA A 243 12.57 -5.41 -3.74
C ALA A 243 12.08 -4.33 -4.72
N THR A 244 10.82 -3.89 -4.61
CA THR A 244 10.24 -2.83 -5.45
C THR A 244 10.96 -1.51 -5.18
N ALA A 245 11.12 -1.11 -3.93
CA ALA A 245 11.84 0.12 -3.57
C ALA A 245 13.25 0.19 -4.17
N ARG A 246 13.98 -0.93 -4.15
CA ARG A 246 15.37 -1.01 -4.61
C ARG A 246 15.53 -1.06 -6.13
N TYR A 247 14.60 -1.68 -6.85
CA TYR A 247 14.80 -2.03 -8.26
C TYR A 247 13.77 -1.46 -9.24
N HIS A 248 12.75 -0.70 -8.79
CA HIS A 248 11.73 -0.15 -9.70
C HIS A 248 12.34 0.72 -10.80
N THR A 249 13.31 1.58 -10.48
CA THR A 249 14.01 2.41 -11.46
C THR A 249 14.74 1.57 -12.51
N HIS A 250 15.34 0.43 -12.12
CA HIS A 250 15.92 -0.52 -13.09
C HIS A 250 14.85 -1.11 -14.02
N CYS A 251 13.67 -1.40 -13.48
CA CYS A 251 12.55 -1.88 -14.29
C CYS A 251 12.12 -0.83 -15.31
N HIS A 252 11.89 0.42 -14.87
CA HIS A 252 11.49 1.50 -15.77
C HIS A 252 12.49 1.76 -16.89
N ARG A 253 13.78 1.58 -16.62
CA ARG A 253 14.88 1.78 -17.57
C ARG A 253 15.35 0.49 -18.25
N ALA A 254 14.60 -0.61 -18.15
CA ALA A 254 15.04 -1.92 -18.61
C ALA A 254 15.47 -1.92 -20.10
N LEU A 255 14.81 -1.13 -20.95
CA LEU A 255 15.13 -1.00 -22.36
C LEU A 255 16.51 -0.36 -22.62
N GLU A 256 17.01 0.45 -21.68
CA GLU A 256 18.29 1.16 -21.77
C GLU A 256 19.44 0.38 -21.10
N LEU A 257 19.12 -0.58 -20.21
CA LEU A 257 20.11 -1.24 -19.37
C LEU A 257 20.98 -2.21 -20.16
N HIS A 258 22.28 -2.24 -19.86
CA HIS A 258 23.19 -3.25 -20.37
C HIS A 258 22.87 -4.66 -19.83
N PRO A 259 23.17 -5.73 -20.59
CA PRO A 259 22.94 -7.13 -20.15
C PRO A 259 23.50 -7.46 -18.77
N LYS A 260 24.66 -6.91 -18.40
CA LYS A 260 25.27 -7.07 -17.06
C LYS A 260 24.36 -6.51 -15.95
N THR A 261 23.74 -5.35 -16.19
CA THR A 261 22.84 -4.71 -15.22
C THR A 261 21.51 -5.47 -15.11
N LEU A 262 20.98 -5.93 -16.26
CA LEU A 262 19.79 -6.79 -16.28
C LEU A 262 20.01 -8.08 -15.48
N LEU A 263 21.13 -8.77 -15.69
CA LEU A 263 21.48 -9.96 -14.90
C LEU A 263 21.61 -9.65 -13.42
N LYS A 264 22.30 -8.55 -13.06
CA LYS A 264 22.45 -8.11 -11.65
C LYS A 264 21.09 -7.84 -11.02
N THR A 265 20.17 -7.22 -11.75
CA THR A 265 18.79 -6.93 -11.30
C THR A 265 18.00 -8.24 -11.05
N LEU A 266 18.02 -9.19 -11.99
CA LEU A 266 17.36 -10.49 -11.82
C LEU A 266 17.88 -11.26 -10.61
N LEU A 267 19.22 -11.27 -10.43
CA LEU A 267 19.84 -11.93 -9.28
C LEU A 267 19.51 -11.21 -7.95
N GLY A 268 19.53 -9.89 -7.94
CA GLY A 268 19.17 -9.09 -6.77
C GLY A 268 17.69 -9.24 -6.37
N LEU A 269 16.81 -9.42 -7.35
CA LEU A 269 15.40 -9.76 -7.13
C LEU A 269 15.20 -11.23 -6.72
N ASP A 270 16.23 -12.06 -6.75
CA ASP A 270 16.12 -13.53 -6.60
C ASP A 270 15.07 -14.12 -7.57
N ALA A 271 14.99 -13.55 -8.78
CA ALA A 271 13.94 -13.83 -9.74
C ALA A 271 13.92 -15.28 -10.20
N LEU A 272 15.11 -15.89 -10.35
CA LEU A 272 15.26 -17.29 -10.81
C LEU A 272 14.72 -18.30 -9.78
N ARG A 273 14.80 -17.99 -8.48
CA ARG A 273 14.31 -18.85 -7.41
C ARG A 273 12.89 -18.52 -6.98
N LYS A 274 12.47 -17.26 -7.15
CA LYS A 274 11.16 -16.75 -6.74
C LYS A 274 10.41 -16.08 -7.91
N PRO A 275 10.06 -16.85 -8.98
CA PRO A 275 9.46 -16.28 -10.18
C PRO A 275 8.11 -15.61 -9.92
N GLN A 276 7.31 -16.12 -8.99
CA GLN A 276 6.02 -15.49 -8.64
C GLN A 276 6.22 -14.11 -7.98
N ARG A 277 7.27 -13.95 -7.15
CA ARG A 277 7.61 -12.65 -6.57
C ARG A 277 8.11 -11.68 -7.66
N PHE A 278 8.82 -12.19 -8.64
CA PHE A 278 9.28 -11.41 -9.78
C PHE A 278 8.09 -10.88 -10.61
N GLU A 279 7.08 -11.70 -10.90
CA GLU A 279 5.86 -11.22 -11.58
C GLU A 279 5.11 -10.17 -10.76
N ARG A 280 5.00 -10.34 -9.44
CA ARG A 280 4.43 -9.31 -8.56
C ARG A 280 5.22 -8.01 -8.59
N PHE A 281 6.54 -8.08 -8.65
CA PHE A 281 7.41 -6.92 -8.79
C PHE A 281 7.17 -6.20 -10.13
N LEU A 282 7.04 -6.93 -11.23
CA LEU A 282 6.76 -6.33 -12.56
C LEU A 282 5.41 -5.61 -12.55
N LEU A 283 4.37 -6.22 -11.95
CA LEU A 283 3.06 -5.58 -11.85
C LEU A 283 3.09 -4.34 -10.94
N ALA A 284 3.90 -4.35 -9.88
CA ALA A 284 4.10 -3.16 -9.04
C ALA A 284 4.74 -2.02 -9.83
N CYS A 285 5.77 -2.31 -10.64
CA CYS A 285 6.41 -1.29 -11.50
C CYS A 285 5.49 -0.79 -12.62
N GLU A 286 4.65 -1.67 -13.18
CA GLU A 286 3.64 -1.28 -14.17
C GLU A 286 2.60 -0.33 -13.54
N ALA A 287 2.13 -0.63 -12.33
CA ALA A 287 1.19 0.23 -11.61
C ALA A 287 1.78 1.61 -11.32
N ASP A 288 3.04 1.67 -10.92
CA ASP A 288 3.78 2.92 -10.74
C ASP A 288 3.88 3.72 -12.06
N ALA A 289 4.33 3.09 -13.15
CA ALA A 289 4.47 3.74 -14.45
C ALA A 289 3.14 4.28 -15.01
N ARG A 290 2.05 3.56 -14.78
CA ARG A 290 0.68 3.92 -15.19
C ARG A 290 -0.05 4.79 -14.16
N GLY A 291 0.49 4.93 -12.97
CA GLY A 291 -0.04 5.79 -11.90
C GLY A 291 0.32 7.25 -12.07
N ARG A 292 0.49 7.73 -13.30
CA ARG A 292 0.84 9.10 -13.66
C ARG A 292 -0.29 9.74 -14.44
N LEU A 293 -0.52 11.02 -14.22
CA LEU A 293 -1.62 11.76 -14.83
C LEU A 293 -1.58 11.67 -16.36
N GLY A 294 -2.64 11.13 -16.96
CA GLY A 294 -2.78 10.95 -18.41
C GLY A 294 -1.99 9.75 -18.99
N LEU A 295 -1.35 8.94 -18.16
CA LEU A 295 -0.59 7.76 -18.58
C LEU A 295 -1.20 6.43 -18.12
N GLU A 296 -2.44 6.44 -17.64
CA GLU A 296 -3.11 5.30 -17.00
C GLU A 296 -3.27 4.07 -17.91
N ASN A 297 -3.26 4.28 -19.21
CA ASN A 297 -3.40 3.22 -20.23
C ASN A 297 -2.14 3.05 -21.09
N ARG A 298 -1.01 3.65 -20.68
CA ARG A 298 0.25 3.55 -21.41
C ARG A 298 0.73 2.11 -21.48
N ASP A 299 1.28 1.70 -22.63
CA ASP A 299 2.01 0.44 -22.75
C ASP A 299 3.26 0.44 -21.87
N TYR A 300 3.57 -0.75 -21.31
CA TYR A 300 4.72 -0.93 -20.44
C TYR A 300 5.62 -2.08 -20.92
N PRO A 301 6.30 -1.92 -22.06
CA PRO A 301 7.11 -2.97 -22.69
C PRO A 301 8.32 -3.40 -21.86
N GLN A 302 8.72 -2.61 -20.87
CA GLN A 302 9.79 -2.95 -19.94
C GLN A 302 9.54 -4.24 -19.19
N ALA A 303 8.28 -4.49 -18.77
CA ALA A 303 7.90 -5.74 -18.11
C ALA A 303 8.07 -6.94 -19.06
N ASP A 304 7.68 -6.80 -20.32
CA ASP A 304 7.77 -7.88 -21.31
C ASP A 304 9.21 -8.20 -21.66
N LEU A 305 10.07 -7.18 -21.81
CA LEU A 305 11.50 -7.39 -21.96
C LEU A 305 12.07 -8.16 -20.76
N LEU A 306 11.74 -7.74 -19.53
CA LEU A 306 12.26 -8.40 -18.33
C LEU A 306 11.77 -9.83 -18.19
N ARG A 307 10.53 -10.16 -18.60
CA ARG A 307 10.04 -11.55 -18.66
C ARG A 307 10.82 -12.39 -19.66
N ARG A 308 11.09 -11.89 -20.87
CA ARG A 308 11.90 -12.58 -21.88
C ARG A 308 13.34 -12.80 -21.38
N VAL A 309 13.95 -11.78 -20.80
CA VAL A 309 15.30 -11.86 -20.22
C VAL A 309 15.34 -12.84 -19.06
N HIS A 310 14.33 -12.86 -18.20
CA HIS A 310 14.22 -13.85 -17.12
C HIS A 310 14.11 -15.27 -17.65
N GLN A 311 13.24 -15.53 -18.64
CA GLN A 311 13.08 -16.84 -19.26
C GLN A 311 14.37 -17.33 -19.90
N ALA A 312 15.06 -16.47 -20.69
CA ALA A 312 16.35 -16.81 -21.30
C ALA A 312 17.41 -17.13 -20.24
N THR A 313 17.46 -16.34 -19.15
CA THR A 313 18.40 -16.57 -18.05
C THR A 313 18.11 -17.88 -17.30
N ALA A 314 16.85 -18.20 -17.07
CA ALA A 314 16.42 -19.42 -16.38
C ALA A 314 16.68 -20.70 -17.20
N ALA A 315 16.68 -20.60 -18.53
CA ALA A 315 16.99 -21.71 -19.43
C ALA A 315 18.45 -22.15 -19.36
N VAL A 316 19.36 -21.27 -18.90
CA VAL A 316 20.79 -21.60 -18.75
C VAL A 316 21.01 -22.47 -17.51
N GLN A 317 21.31 -23.76 -17.76
CA GLN A 317 21.50 -24.76 -16.72
C GLN A 317 22.96 -25.01 -16.39
N ALA A 318 23.25 -25.30 -15.14
CA ALA A 318 24.62 -25.67 -14.68
C ALA A 318 25.07 -27.07 -15.14
N ARG A 319 24.10 -27.99 -15.34
CA ARG A 319 24.43 -29.42 -15.56
C ARG A 319 25.38 -29.67 -16.77
N PRO A 320 25.16 -29.05 -17.94
CA PRO A 320 26.10 -29.25 -19.08
C PRO A 320 27.52 -28.76 -18.77
N LEU A 321 27.66 -27.67 -18.02
CA LEU A 321 28.95 -27.11 -17.64
C LEU A 321 29.67 -28.01 -16.63
N VAL A 322 28.94 -28.61 -15.70
CA VAL A 322 29.46 -29.58 -14.75
C VAL A 322 29.96 -30.86 -15.48
N GLN A 323 29.22 -31.32 -16.49
CA GLN A 323 29.61 -32.45 -17.34
C GLN A 323 30.90 -32.20 -18.15
N GLN A 324 31.20 -30.91 -18.42
CA GLN A 324 32.46 -30.49 -19.03
C GLN A 324 33.63 -30.40 -18.00
N GLY A 325 33.42 -30.79 -16.74
CA GLY A 325 34.43 -30.79 -15.69
C GLY A 325 34.56 -29.46 -14.95
N LEU A 326 33.69 -28.47 -15.20
CA LEU A 326 33.73 -27.16 -14.50
C LEU A 326 33.18 -27.29 -13.08
N SER A 327 33.87 -26.69 -12.12
CA SER A 327 33.49 -26.65 -10.71
C SER A 327 33.90 -25.33 -10.05
N GLY A 328 33.37 -25.04 -8.86
CA GLY A 328 33.77 -23.88 -8.06
C GLY A 328 33.59 -22.54 -8.81
N LEU A 329 34.60 -21.67 -8.76
CA LEU A 329 34.57 -20.36 -9.39
C LEU A 329 34.50 -20.45 -10.91
N ALA A 330 35.17 -21.43 -11.54
CA ALA A 330 35.12 -21.59 -13.00
C ALA A 330 33.68 -21.90 -13.49
N LEU A 331 32.90 -22.68 -12.73
CA LEU A 331 31.48 -22.94 -13.04
C LEU A 331 30.65 -21.68 -12.88
N VAL A 332 30.86 -20.87 -11.85
CA VAL A 332 30.14 -19.61 -11.61
C VAL A 332 30.40 -18.62 -12.75
N GLU A 333 31.66 -18.49 -13.17
CA GLU A 333 32.04 -17.60 -14.27
C GLU A 333 31.45 -18.06 -15.62
N ALA A 334 31.52 -19.38 -15.90
CA ALA A 334 30.92 -19.95 -17.10
C ALA A 334 29.39 -19.72 -17.13
N LEU A 335 28.67 -20.02 -16.04
CA LEU A 335 27.25 -19.74 -15.92
C LEU A 335 26.91 -18.25 -16.16
N ARG A 336 27.72 -17.37 -15.59
CA ARG A 336 27.53 -15.94 -15.77
C ARG A 336 27.71 -15.54 -17.24
N ARG A 337 28.72 -16.07 -17.91
CA ARG A 337 28.99 -15.82 -19.34
C ARG A 337 27.82 -16.30 -20.21
N GLU A 338 27.39 -17.55 -20.01
CA GLU A 338 26.25 -18.12 -20.76
C GLU A 338 24.96 -17.33 -20.54
N ARG A 339 24.66 -16.92 -19.30
CA ARG A 339 23.50 -16.09 -18.98
C ARG A 339 23.57 -14.72 -19.64
N LEU A 340 24.75 -14.10 -19.69
CA LEU A 340 24.93 -12.81 -20.38
C LEU A 340 24.73 -12.94 -21.90
N ALA A 341 25.18 -14.02 -22.51
CA ALA A 341 24.93 -14.30 -23.92
C ALA A 341 23.43 -14.47 -24.20
N ALA A 342 22.73 -15.28 -23.40
CA ALA A 342 21.29 -15.50 -23.51
C ALA A 342 20.48 -14.19 -23.34
N ILE A 343 20.86 -13.32 -22.40
CA ILE A 343 20.23 -12.01 -22.20
C ILE A 343 20.45 -11.11 -23.43
N THR A 344 21.65 -11.10 -23.98
CA THR A 344 21.98 -10.27 -25.17
C THR A 344 21.16 -10.68 -26.37
N GLU A 345 20.98 -11.99 -26.58
CA GLU A 345 20.17 -12.53 -27.66
C GLU A 345 18.67 -12.22 -27.45
N ALA A 346 18.15 -12.48 -26.25
CA ALA A 346 16.75 -12.19 -25.91
C ALA A 346 16.39 -10.70 -26.08
N ARG A 347 17.31 -9.80 -25.74
CA ARG A 347 17.15 -8.36 -25.95
C ARG A 347 17.13 -7.99 -27.44
N ARG A 348 18.07 -8.52 -28.23
CA ARG A 348 18.10 -8.27 -29.68
C ARG A 348 16.82 -8.74 -30.35
N ALA A 349 16.35 -9.93 -29.99
CA ALA A 349 15.09 -10.48 -30.50
C ALA A 349 13.89 -9.64 -30.11
N PHE A 350 13.91 -9.01 -28.92
CA PHE A 350 12.86 -8.09 -28.48
C PHE A 350 12.84 -6.80 -29.30
N GLU A 351 14.01 -6.19 -29.53
CA GLU A 351 14.17 -4.95 -30.32
C GLU A 351 13.72 -5.12 -31.80
N THR A 352 13.87 -6.32 -32.37
CA THR A 352 13.44 -6.64 -33.75
C THR A 352 11.92 -6.87 -33.88
N CYS A 353 11.21 -7.08 -32.79
CA CYS A 353 9.76 -7.34 -32.77
C CYS A 353 8.91 -6.10 -32.43
N GLN A 354 9.54 -4.98 -32.10
CA GLN A 354 8.90 -3.67 -31.90
C GLN A 354 8.94 -2.82 -33.18
#